data_02bc36dfeefd32342d67f2aa3fd50b46
#
_entry.id   02bc36dfeefd32342d67f2aa3fd50b46
#
_cell.length_a   1.000
_cell.length_b   1.000
_cell.length_c   1.000
_cell.angle_alpha   90.00
_cell.angle_beta   90.00
_cell.angle_gamma   90.00
#
_symmetry.space_group_name_H-M   'P 1'
#
loop_
_entity.id
_entity.type
_entity.pdbx_description
1 polymer ?
#
loop_
_entity_poly.entity_id
_entity_poly.type
_entity_poly.pdbx_seq_one_letter_code
_entity_poly.pdbx_strand_id
1 'polypeptide(L)'
;MGSLALEAGKIYGLVGPNGAGKTTLMKCICGLLRPDGGVLEIDNQQVEVANSEILSQVGTNFINSDSLKGFSLEYIYNDHVFYHRLKKSFTLENLLDEVGLDVNKKMKFDAMSLGMKQRFLLGLSTIHKPSLVLLDEPFNGLDPDGVDLFIENVKSLSNDRALIISSHVLRDMETFLDYVIFIEGGSILKMKSMFEIRKEYKEGLKDYYDEQKQKCN
;
A
#
# COMPACT_ATOMS: atom_id res chain seq x y z
N MET A 1 -7.78 18.03 -16.78
CA MET A 1 -7.14 17.43 -15.59
C MET A 1 -8.24 16.99 -14.65
N GLY A 2 -8.29 15.71 -14.30
CA GLY A 2 -9.25 15.19 -13.33
C GLY A 2 -8.71 15.36 -11.91
N SER A 3 -9.59 15.67 -10.98
CA SER A 3 -9.30 15.64 -9.55
C SER A 3 -9.64 14.24 -9.02
N LEU A 4 -8.79 13.68 -8.16
CA LEU A 4 -8.99 12.41 -7.46
C LEU A 4 -8.96 12.68 -5.97
N ALA A 5 -10.04 12.32 -5.29
CA ALA A 5 -10.12 12.36 -3.82
C ALA A 5 -10.21 10.93 -3.27
N LEU A 6 -9.46 10.65 -2.23
CA LEU A 6 -9.50 9.37 -1.51
C LEU A 6 -10.18 9.58 -0.16
N GLU A 7 -10.95 8.59 0.26
CA GLU A 7 -11.70 8.60 1.50
C GLU A 7 -11.10 7.60 2.49
N ALA A 8 -11.04 7.97 3.76
CA ALA A 8 -10.68 7.03 4.82
C ALA A 8 -11.69 5.86 4.88
N GLY A 9 -11.23 4.70 5.27
CA GLY A 9 -12.06 3.49 5.29
C GLY A 9 -12.21 2.82 3.92
N LYS A 10 -11.44 3.24 2.90
CA LYS A 10 -11.53 2.71 1.54
C LYS A 10 -10.22 2.14 1.05
N ILE A 11 -10.33 1.07 0.24
CA ILE A 11 -9.20 0.38 -0.38
C ILE A 11 -9.24 0.63 -1.88
N TYR A 12 -8.17 1.20 -2.41
CA TYR A 12 -8.00 1.59 -3.80
C TYR A 12 -6.97 0.70 -4.49
N GLY A 13 -7.35 0.07 -5.59
CA GLY A 13 -6.42 -0.64 -6.45
C GLY A 13 -5.79 0.29 -7.47
N LEU A 14 -4.47 0.43 -7.47
CA LEU A 14 -3.74 1.15 -8.50
C LEU A 14 -3.34 0.18 -9.61
N VAL A 15 -4.02 0.24 -10.73
CA VAL A 15 -3.86 -0.68 -11.85
C VAL A 15 -3.35 0.02 -13.11
N GLY A 16 -2.57 -0.70 -13.89
CA GLY A 16 -1.98 -0.20 -15.14
C GLY A 16 -0.90 -1.16 -15.63
N PRO A 17 -0.51 -1.08 -16.91
CA PRO A 17 0.52 -1.95 -17.47
C PRO A 17 1.87 -1.78 -16.75
N ASN A 18 2.80 -2.71 -17.02
CA ASN A 18 4.17 -2.57 -16.54
C ASN A 18 4.79 -1.30 -17.13
N GLY A 19 5.46 -0.52 -16.28
CA GLY A 19 5.99 0.79 -16.70
C GLY A 19 4.98 1.94 -16.75
N ALA A 20 3.70 1.72 -16.38
CA ALA A 20 2.67 2.77 -16.34
C ALA A 20 2.95 3.90 -15.33
N GLY A 21 3.89 3.71 -14.41
CA GLY A 21 4.24 4.72 -13.41
C GLY A 21 3.63 4.49 -12.02
N LYS A 22 3.09 3.30 -11.72
CA LYS A 22 2.48 2.98 -10.41
C LYS A 22 3.40 3.30 -9.23
N THR A 23 4.58 2.70 -9.19
CA THR A 23 5.59 2.95 -8.15
C THR A 23 6.05 4.41 -8.14
N THR A 24 6.17 5.05 -9.32
CA THR A 24 6.56 6.46 -9.44
C THR A 24 5.50 7.36 -8.83
N LEU A 25 4.21 7.14 -9.13
CA LEU A 25 3.11 7.88 -8.52
C LEU A 25 3.10 7.72 -7.00
N MET A 26 3.23 6.51 -6.49
CA MET A 26 3.30 6.26 -5.05
C MET A 26 4.48 7.00 -4.40
N LYS A 27 5.66 7.02 -5.04
CA LYS A 27 6.81 7.80 -4.58
C LYS A 27 6.55 9.31 -4.60
N CYS A 28 5.79 9.83 -5.58
CA CYS A 28 5.36 11.22 -5.58
C CYS A 28 4.42 11.52 -4.41
N ILE A 29 3.46 10.64 -4.12
CA ILE A 29 2.54 10.77 -2.98
C ILE A 29 3.31 10.79 -1.65
N CYS A 30 4.39 10.01 -1.52
CA CYS A 30 5.28 10.05 -0.35
C CYS A 30 6.20 11.28 -0.30
N GLY A 31 6.18 12.18 -1.29
CA GLY A 31 7.15 13.27 -1.37
C GLY A 31 8.60 12.83 -1.63
N LEU A 32 8.81 11.60 -2.10
CA LEU A 32 10.13 11.08 -2.48
C LEU A 32 10.54 11.52 -3.89
N LEU A 33 9.57 11.83 -4.75
CA LEU A 33 9.77 12.33 -6.09
C LEU A 33 8.84 13.52 -6.34
N ARG A 34 9.28 14.45 -7.17
CA ARG A 34 8.44 15.56 -7.62
C ARG A 34 7.61 15.13 -8.83
N PRO A 35 6.27 15.32 -8.83
CA PRO A 35 5.47 15.09 -10.02
C PRO A 35 5.79 16.15 -11.09
N ASP A 36 5.71 15.76 -12.37
CA ASP A 36 5.89 16.67 -13.51
C ASP A 36 4.74 17.68 -13.61
N GLY A 37 3.58 17.37 -13.05
CA GLY A 37 2.41 18.26 -13.04
C GLY A 37 1.33 17.77 -12.11
N GLY A 38 0.39 18.69 -11.78
CA GLY A 38 -0.67 18.43 -10.81
C GLY A 38 -0.29 18.85 -9.39
N VAL A 39 -1.25 18.70 -8.48
CA VAL A 39 -1.09 18.96 -7.04
C VAL A 39 -1.49 17.71 -6.28
N LEU A 40 -0.70 17.35 -5.29
CA LEU A 40 -0.97 16.28 -4.34
C LEU A 40 -1.20 16.91 -2.96
N GLU A 41 -2.26 16.49 -2.29
CA GLU A 41 -2.59 16.93 -0.94
C GLU A 41 -2.93 15.71 -0.08
N ILE A 42 -2.49 15.71 1.17
CA ILE A 42 -2.85 14.76 2.21
C ILE A 42 -3.36 15.55 3.39
N ASP A 43 -4.59 15.27 3.87
CA ASP A 43 -5.25 15.98 4.96
C ASP A 43 -5.24 17.52 4.77
N ASN A 44 -5.51 17.99 3.54
CA ASN A 44 -5.49 19.40 3.12
C ASN A 44 -4.09 20.06 3.19
N GLN A 45 -3.03 19.30 3.26
CA GLN A 45 -1.65 19.80 3.20
C GLN A 45 -1.01 19.39 1.88
N GLN A 46 -0.43 20.36 1.18
CA GLN A 46 0.26 20.08 -0.08
C GLN A 46 1.52 19.24 0.16
N VAL A 47 1.66 18.19 -0.63
CA VAL A 47 2.85 17.31 -0.60
C VAL A 47 4.01 18.01 -1.28
N GLU A 48 5.03 18.34 -0.50
CA GLU A 48 6.31 18.84 -0.98
C GLU A 48 7.39 17.76 -0.86
N VAL A 49 8.38 17.81 -1.77
CA VAL A 49 9.49 16.85 -1.74
C VAL A 49 10.28 16.99 -0.43
N ALA A 50 10.57 15.85 0.19
CA ALA A 50 11.31 15.73 1.46
C ALA A 50 10.65 16.43 2.68
N ASN A 51 9.33 16.67 2.63
CA ASN A 51 8.61 17.17 3.80
C ASN A 51 8.37 16.04 4.82
N SER A 52 9.06 16.12 5.97
CA SER A 52 8.99 15.09 7.02
C SER A 52 7.62 15.00 7.70
N GLU A 53 6.81 16.07 7.70
CA GLU A 53 5.46 16.05 8.26
C GLU A 53 4.54 15.17 7.42
N ILE A 54 4.65 15.26 6.10
CA ILE A 54 3.88 14.42 5.16
C ILE A 54 4.28 12.96 5.29
N LEU A 55 5.58 12.68 5.43
CA LEU A 55 6.07 11.31 5.64
C LEU A 55 5.48 10.65 6.89
N SER A 56 5.14 11.45 7.92
CA SER A 56 4.47 10.94 9.12
C SER A 56 2.99 10.58 8.90
N GLN A 57 2.37 11.08 7.82
CA GLN A 57 0.98 10.82 7.47
C GLN A 57 0.82 9.67 6.47
N VAL A 58 1.94 9.13 5.95
CA VAL A 58 1.94 8.07 4.95
C VAL A 58 2.69 6.85 5.44
N GLY A 59 2.03 5.71 5.46
CA GLY A 59 2.65 4.40 5.66
C GLY A 59 3.02 3.76 4.32
N THR A 60 4.17 3.09 4.25
CA THR A 60 4.58 2.42 3.00
C THR A 60 5.32 1.11 3.26
N ASN A 61 5.27 0.19 2.28
CA ASN A 61 6.09 -1.00 2.25
C ASN A 61 7.33 -0.86 1.34
N PHE A 62 7.75 0.37 0.97
CA PHE A 62 8.88 0.62 0.06
C PHE A 62 10.26 0.30 0.67
N ILE A 63 10.28 -0.36 1.80
CA ILE A 63 11.53 -0.72 2.46
C ILE A 63 12.24 -1.79 1.61
N ASN A 64 13.48 -1.52 1.24
CA ASN A 64 14.32 -2.54 0.62
C ASN A 64 14.59 -3.64 1.64
N SER A 65 14.01 -4.81 1.43
CA SER A 65 14.16 -5.99 2.29
C SER A 65 15.63 -6.38 2.52
N ASP A 66 16.52 -6.07 1.56
CA ASP A 66 17.95 -6.34 1.70
C ASP A 66 18.60 -5.46 2.78
N SER A 67 18.11 -4.25 2.99
CA SER A 67 18.62 -3.35 4.04
C SER A 67 18.25 -3.82 5.46
N LEU A 68 17.29 -4.72 5.60
CA LEU A 68 16.85 -5.26 6.88
C LEU A 68 17.51 -6.60 7.24
N LYS A 69 18.32 -7.16 6.34
CA LYS A 69 19.02 -8.43 6.59
C LYS A 69 19.93 -8.35 7.82
N GLY A 70 19.90 -9.40 8.62
CA GLY A 70 20.72 -9.53 9.83
C GLY A 70 20.18 -8.81 11.05
N PHE A 71 19.20 -7.91 10.92
CA PHE A 71 18.55 -7.26 12.06
C PHE A 71 17.42 -8.11 12.63
N SER A 72 17.22 -8.03 13.95
CA SER A 72 16.06 -8.65 14.61
C SER A 72 14.80 -7.80 14.42
N LEU A 73 13.62 -8.43 14.55
CA LEU A 73 12.34 -7.71 14.48
C LEU A 73 12.27 -6.60 15.54
N GLU A 74 12.79 -6.87 16.74
CA GLU A 74 12.85 -5.90 17.83
C GLU A 74 13.72 -4.69 17.48
N TYR A 75 14.86 -4.90 16.80
CA TYR A 75 15.70 -3.80 16.35
C TYR A 75 14.98 -2.95 15.30
N ILE A 76 14.41 -3.58 14.27
CA ILE A 76 13.70 -2.89 13.18
C ILE A 76 12.51 -2.10 13.72
N TYR A 77 11.74 -2.69 14.63
CA TYR A 77 10.62 -2.04 15.30
C TYR A 77 11.08 -0.81 16.10
N ASN A 78 12.11 -0.96 16.94
CA ASN A 78 12.62 0.13 17.77
C ASN A 78 13.20 1.29 16.93
N ASP A 79 13.88 0.98 15.82
CA ASP A 79 14.35 1.97 14.85
C ASP A 79 13.20 2.75 14.24
N HIS A 80 12.13 2.06 13.82
CA HIS A 80 10.91 2.67 13.28
C HIS A 80 10.20 3.56 14.32
N VAL A 81 10.05 3.07 15.56
CA VAL A 81 9.47 3.84 16.68
C VAL A 81 10.28 5.11 16.97
N PHE A 82 11.60 5.00 16.94
CA PHE A 82 12.50 6.14 17.14
C PHE A 82 12.36 7.18 16.01
N TYR A 83 12.38 6.72 14.75
CA TYR A 83 12.28 7.58 13.58
C TYR A 83 10.96 8.37 13.54
N HIS A 84 9.85 7.69 13.80
CA HIS A 84 8.52 8.32 13.84
C HIS A 84 8.17 8.99 15.17
N ARG A 85 9.11 9.02 16.15
CA ARG A 85 8.92 9.62 17.49
C ARG A 85 7.68 9.10 18.20
N LEU A 86 7.37 7.83 18.04
CA LEU A 86 6.17 7.22 18.59
C LEU A 86 6.25 7.08 20.11
N LYS A 87 5.12 7.29 20.78
CA LYS A 87 5.00 6.94 22.20
C LYS A 87 5.05 5.43 22.35
N LYS A 88 5.71 4.92 23.40
CA LYS A 88 5.83 3.46 23.70
C LYS A 88 4.51 2.77 24.12
N SER A 89 3.37 3.28 23.68
CA SER A 89 2.05 2.73 24.03
C SER A 89 1.66 1.54 23.14
N PHE A 90 2.28 1.39 21.98
CA PHE A 90 2.08 0.26 21.08
C PHE A 90 3.39 -0.54 21.09
N THR A 91 3.33 -1.84 21.37
CA THR A 91 4.52 -2.69 21.50
C THR A 91 4.75 -3.52 20.24
N LEU A 92 5.94 -4.11 20.11
CA LEU A 92 6.21 -5.05 19.01
C LEU A 92 5.25 -6.25 19.09
N GLU A 93 4.94 -6.72 20.30
CA GLU A 93 3.98 -7.81 20.52
C GLU A 93 2.61 -7.43 19.94
N ASN A 94 2.12 -6.22 20.21
CA ASN A 94 0.85 -5.75 19.63
C ASN A 94 0.88 -5.73 18.10
N LEU A 95 1.99 -5.27 17.49
CA LEU A 95 2.16 -5.30 16.05
C LEU A 95 2.12 -6.73 15.50
N LEU A 96 2.86 -7.64 16.13
CA LEU A 96 2.92 -9.05 15.70
C LEU A 96 1.55 -9.72 15.78
N ASP A 97 0.81 -9.47 16.86
CA ASP A 97 -0.55 -9.97 17.07
C ASP A 97 -1.52 -9.42 16.00
N GLU A 98 -1.45 -8.09 15.72
CA GLU A 98 -2.31 -7.42 14.74
C GLU A 98 -2.15 -7.98 13.32
N VAL A 99 -0.92 -8.40 12.96
CA VAL A 99 -0.64 -9.00 11.63
C VAL A 99 -0.59 -10.53 11.67
N GLY A 100 -1.00 -11.16 12.75
CA GLY A 100 -1.09 -12.61 12.91
C GLY A 100 0.26 -13.32 12.84
N LEU A 101 1.32 -12.74 13.44
CA LEU A 101 2.66 -13.31 13.49
C LEU A 101 2.99 -13.82 14.89
N ASP A 102 2.94 -15.13 15.09
CA ASP A 102 3.44 -15.79 16.31
C ASP A 102 4.93 -16.14 16.14
N VAL A 103 5.80 -15.17 16.42
CA VAL A 103 7.25 -15.30 16.26
C VAL A 103 8.01 -14.65 17.41
N ASN A 104 9.22 -15.15 17.69
CA ASN A 104 10.10 -14.53 18.67
C ASN A 104 10.61 -13.18 18.17
N LYS A 105 10.49 -12.12 18.98
CA LYS A 105 10.97 -10.76 18.66
C LYS A 105 12.47 -10.66 18.33
N LYS A 106 13.28 -11.63 18.78
CA LYS A 106 14.71 -11.72 18.44
C LYS A 106 14.95 -12.44 17.11
N MET A 107 13.90 -12.96 16.47
CA MET A 107 14.01 -13.54 15.12
C MET A 107 14.59 -12.51 14.16
N LYS A 108 15.51 -12.95 13.31
CA LYS A 108 16.07 -12.10 12.26
C LYS A 108 15.09 -11.99 11.09
N PHE A 109 15.03 -10.81 10.48
CA PHE A 109 14.13 -10.54 9.36
C PHE A 109 14.37 -11.50 8.19
N ASP A 110 15.64 -11.83 7.88
CA ASP A 110 15.99 -12.76 6.80
C ASP A 110 15.59 -14.21 7.07
N ALA A 111 15.36 -14.59 8.33
CA ALA A 111 14.86 -15.93 8.71
C ALA A 111 13.33 -16.07 8.52
N MET A 112 12.61 -15.00 8.24
CA MET A 112 11.16 -15.03 7.98
C MET A 112 10.86 -15.54 6.57
N SER A 113 9.71 -16.23 6.40
CA SER A 113 9.14 -16.50 5.09
C SER A 113 8.75 -15.18 4.39
N LEU A 114 8.53 -15.20 3.09
CA LEU A 114 8.15 -14.01 2.35
C LEU A 114 6.81 -13.43 2.87
N GLY A 115 5.81 -14.28 3.09
CA GLY A 115 4.52 -13.86 3.63
C GLY A 115 4.64 -13.26 5.04
N MET A 116 5.50 -13.81 5.91
CA MET A 116 5.79 -13.22 7.21
C MET A 116 6.43 -11.83 7.08
N LYS A 117 7.38 -11.66 6.15
CA LYS A 117 8.01 -10.36 5.84
C LYS A 117 6.98 -9.33 5.39
N GLN A 118 6.10 -9.70 4.45
CA GLN A 118 5.07 -8.79 3.94
C GLN A 118 4.11 -8.34 5.05
N ARG A 119 3.65 -9.27 5.90
CA ARG A 119 2.78 -8.94 7.03
C ARG A 119 3.48 -8.06 8.07
N PHE A 120 4.73 -8.34 8.39
CA PHE A 120 5.52 -7.50 9.31
C PHE A 120 5.71 -6.07 8.77
N LEU A 121 6.03 -5.93 7.47
CA LEU A 121 6.16 -4.62 6.81
C LEU A 121 4.82 -3.88 6.75
N LEU A 122 3.71 -4.59 6.55
CA LEU A 122 2.37 -4.02 6.63
C LEU A 122 2.11 -3.44 8.02
N GLY A 123 2.37 -4.21 9.08
CA GLY A 123 2.24 -3.72 10.46
C GLY A 123 3.12 -2.50 10.74
N LEU A 124 4.39 -2.52 10.33
CA LEU A 124 5.27 -1.35 10.47
C LEU A 124 4.72 -0.12 9.75
N SER A 125 4.12 -0.29 8.56
CA SER A 125 3.57 0.82 7.79
C SER A 125 2.37 1.48 8.45
N THR A 126 1.79 0.88 9.48
CA THR A 126 0.52 1.33 10.10
C THR A 126 0.66 1.77 11.56
N ILE A 127 1.74 1.40 12.29
CA ILE A 127 1.86 1.67 13.73
C ILE A 127 1.91 3.15 14.11
N HIS A 128 2.35 4.02 13.21
CA HIS A 128 2.35 5.47 13.41
C HIS A 128 1.00 6.13 13.07
N LYS A 129 -0.03 5.31 12.76
CA LYS A 129 -1.41 5.71 12.45
C LYS A 129 -1.49 6.71 11.29
N PRO A 130 -0.90 6.38 10.13
CA PRO A 130 -0.98 7.26 8.96
C PRO A 130 -2.43 7.35 8.46
N SER A 131 -2.79 8.47 7.83
CA SER A 131 -4.08 8.63 7.14
C SER A 131 -4.12 7.92 5.79
N LEU A 132 -2.95 7.65 5.20
CA LEU A 132 -2.79 6.96 3.92
C LEU A 132 -1.73 5.85 4.01
N VAL A 133 -2.03 4.67 3.49
CA VAL A 133 -1.06 3.57 3.36
C VAL A 133 -0.89 3.20 1.88
N LEU A 134 0.35 3.11 1.43
CA LEU A 134 0.73 2.77 0.06
C LEU A 134 1.48 1.44 0.04
N LEU A 135 0.92 0.45 -0.65
CA LEU A 135 1.48 -0.90 -0.75
C LEU A 135 1.80 -1.21 -2.22
N ASP A 136 3.08 -1.26 -2.54
CA ASP A 136 3.53 -1.57 -3.91
C ASP A 136 3.79 -3.06 -4.05
N GLU A 137 2.99 -3.71 -4.91
CA GLU A 137 3.06 -5.14 -5.24
C GLU A 137 3.17 -6.07 -4.01
N PRO A 138 2.32 -5.91 -2.97
CA PRO A 138 2.50 -6.63 -1.70
C PRO A 138 2.23 -8.13 -1.80
N PHE A 139 1.57 -8.60 -2.87
CA PHE A 139 1.24 -10.02 -3.08
C PHE A 139 2.35 -10.80 -3.79
N ASN A 140 3.38 -10.14 -4.29
CA ASN A 140 4.43 -10.79 -5.05
C ASN A 140 5.13 -11.89 -4.26
N GLY A 141 5.03 -13.13 -4.79
CA GLY A 141 5.66 -14.31 -4.22
C GLY A 141 4.98 -14.88 -2.99
N LEU A 142 3.76 -14.45 -2.67
CA LEU A 142 2.91 -15.13 -1.71
C LEU A 142 2.26 -16.37 -2.34
N ASP A 143 2.07 -17.41 -1.55
CA ASP A 143 1.18 -18.51 -1.87
C ASP A 143 -0.29 -18.10 -1.66
N PRO A 144 -1.27 -18.87 -2.14
CA PRO A 144 -2.69 -18.50 -2.02
C PRO A 144 -3.14 -18.25 -0.57
N ASP A 145 -2.73 -19.08 0.37
CA ASP A 145 -3.07 -18.94 1.79
C ASP A 145 -2.46 -17.64 2.37
N GLY A 146 -1.24 -17.30 1.94
CA GLY A 146 -0.56 -16.07 2.32
C GLY A 146 -1.25 -14.82 1.75
N VAL A 147 -1.79 -14.90 0.53
CA VAL A 147 -2.60 -13.81 -0.08
C VAL A 147 -3.87 -13.59 0.72
N ASP A 148 -4.63 -14.65 1.04
CA ASP A 148 -5.88 -14.54 1.79
C ASP A 148 -5.67 -13.92 3.17
N LEU A 149 -4.67 -14.38 3.90
CA LEU A 149 -4.33 -13.84 5.21
C LEU A 149 -3.84 -12.37 5.13
N PHE A 150 -3.11 -12.01 4.08
CA PHE A 150 -2.69 -10.62 3.85
C PHE A 150 -3.90 -9.72 3.57
N ILE A 151 -4.87 -10.18 2.78
CA ILE A 151 -6.11 -9.45 2.48
C ILE A 151 -6.94 -9.23 3.76
N GLU A 152 -7.03 -10.22 4.65
CA GLU A 152 -7.69 -10.07 5.94
C GLU A 152 -7.06 -8.95 6.77
N ASN A 153 -5.71 -8.93 6.86
CA ASN A 153 -4.98 -7.88 7.55
C ASN A 153 -5.22 -6.49 6.92
N VAL A 154 -5.18 -6.39 5.59
CA VAL A 154 -5.46 -5.15 4.87
C VAL A 154 -6.86 -4.62 5.18
N LYS A 155 -7.89 -5.48 5.16
CA LYS A 155 -9.27 -5.11 5.51
C LYS A 155 -9.38 -4.62 6.95
N SER A 156 -8.74 -5.30 7.89
CA SER A 156 -8.74 -4.89 9.30
C SER A 156 -8.10 -3.52 9.50
N LEU A 157 -7.00 -3.25 8.80
CA LEU A 157 -6.22 -2.02 8.92
C LEU A 157 -6.81 -0.83 8.15
N SER A 158 -7.77 -1.05 7.23
CA SER A 158 -8.36 0.01 6.40
C SER A 158 -9.42 0.86 7.10
N ASN A 159 -9.94 0.47 8.25
CA ASN A 159 -11.14 1.05 8.87
C ASN A 159 -11.08 2.58 9.08
N ASP A 160 -9.92 3.14 9.36
CA ASP A 160 -9.71 4.55 9.71
C ASP A 160 -8.75 5.31 8.78
N ARG A 161 -8.35 4.68 7.66
CA ARG A 161 -7.37 5.23 6.73
C ARG A 161 -7.66 4.82 5.28
N ALA A 162 -7.11 5.56 4.32
CA ALA A 162 -7.15 5.15 2.93
C ALA A 162 -5.97 4.20 2.62
N LEU A 163 -6.19 3.16 1.82
CA LEU A 163 -5.13 2.29 1.34
C LEU A 163 -5.06 2.32 -0.18
N ILE A 164 -3.87 2.51 -0.75
CA ILE A 164 -3.62 2.31 -2.17
C ILE A 164 -2.73 1.08 -2.32
N ILE A 165 -3.19 0.12 -3.10
CA ILE A 165 -2.46 -1.13 -3.35
C ILE A 165 -2.21 -1.26 -4.85
N SER A 166 -0.95 -1.35 -5.27
CA SER A 166 -0.62 -1.75 -6.63
C SER A 166 -0.55 -3.26 -6.75
N SER A 167 -1.03 -3.81 -7.84
CA SER A 167 -0.74 -5.19 -8.22
C SER A 167 -0.92 -5.38 -9.72
N HIS A 168 -0.21 -6.36 -10.26
CA HIS A 168 -0.43 -6.88 -11.60
C HIS A 168 -1.38 -8.10 -11.59
N VAL A 169 -1.73 -8.65 -10.42
CA VAL A 169 -2.66 -9.78 -10.25
C VAL A 169 -4.05 -9.23 -9.93
N LEU A 170 -4.80 -8.89 -10.97
CA LEU A 170 -6.11 -8.22 -10.86
C LEU A 170 -7.16 -9.08 -10.13
N ARG A 171 -7.08 -10.41 -10.30
CA ARG A 171 -8.06 -11.34 -9.72
C ARG A 171 -8.09 -11.31 -8.20
N ASP A 172 -6.92 -11.26 -7.58
CA ASP A 172 -6.82 -11.24 -6.11
C ASP A 172 -7.35 -9.92 -5.55
N MET A 173 -7.14 -8.82 -6.29
CA MET A 173 -7.60 -7.48 -5.90
C MET A 173 -9.12 -7.33 -5.95
N GLU A 174 -9.80 -7.95 -6.91
CA GLU A 174 -11.23 -7.77 -7.15
C GLU A 174 -12.10 -8.09 -5.92
N THR A 175 -11.65 -8.98 -5.05
CA THR A 175 -12.42 -9.49 -3.91
C THR A 175 -12.54 -8.50 -2.75
N PHE A 176 -11.65 -7.50 -2.67
CA PHE A 176 -11.57 -6.63 -1.49
C PHE A 176 -11.46 -5.13 -1.80
N LEU A 177 -11.25 -4.72 -3.06
CA LEU A 177 -11.20 -3.30 -3.42
C LEU A 177 -12.57 -2.64 -3.36
N ASP A 178 -12.59 -1.36 -2.96
CA ASP A 178 -13.72 -0.45 -3.12
C ASP A 178 -13.67 0.28 -4.46
N TYR A 179 -12.48 0.73 -4.87
CA TYR A 179 -12.26 1.52 -6.08
C TYR A 179 -11.02 1.06 -6.84
N VAL A 180 -11.00 1.38 -8.12
CA VAL A 180 -9.85 1.16 -9.00
C VAL A 180 -9.41 2.48 -9.61
N ILE A 181 -8.12 2.78 -9.51
CA ILE A 181 -7.45 3.91 -10.13
C ILE A 181 -6.64 3.37 -11.30
N PHE A 182 -7.00 3.77 -12.53
CA PHE A 182 -6.27 3.36 -13.73
C PHE A 182 -5.20 4.40 -14.06
N ILE A 183 -3.95 3.93 -14.20
CA ILE A 183 -2.79 4.76 -14.52
C ILE A 183 -2.13 4.25 -15.80
N GLU A 184 -1.70 5.18 -16.66
CA GLU A 184 -0.90 4.91 -17.83
C GLU A 184 -0.02 6.10 -18.19
N GLY A 185 1.20 5.82 -18.65
CA GLY A 185 2.15 6.86 -19.05
C GLY A 185 2.44 7.88 -17.94
N GLY A 186 2.41 7.47 -16.66
CA GLY A 186 2.62 8.36 -15.52
C GLY A 186 1.41 9.25 -15.17
N SER A 187 0.27 9.08 -15.86
CA SER A 187 -0.93 9.90 -15.63
C SER A 187 -2.08 9.07 -15.08
N ILE A 188 -2.81 9.62 -14.12
CA ILE A 188 -4.07 9.03 -13.65
C ILE A 188 -5.14 9.34 -14.70
N LEU A 189 -5.70 8.29 -15.30
CA LEU A 189 -6.71 8.43 -16.35
C LEU A 189 -8.13 8.42 -15.79
N LYS A 190 -8.41 7.51 -14.85
CA LYS A 190 -9.77 7.33 -14.32
C LYS A 190 -9.76 6.64 -12.97
N MET A 191 -10.74 6.96 -12.14
CA MET A 191 -11.15 6.17 -10.98
C MET A 191 -12.57 5.66 -11.17
N LYS A 192 -12.83 4.41 -10.77
CA LYS A 192 -14.15 3.78 -10.84
C LYS A 192 -14.36 2.89 -9.63
N SER A 193 -15.58 2.87 -9.10
CA SER A 193 -15.93 1.96 -8.00
C SER A 193 -16.00 0.51 -8.49
N MET A 194 -15.65 -0.44 -7.62
CA MET A 194 -15.80 -1.87 -7.93
C MET A 194 -17.28 -2.25 -8.13
N PHE A 195 -18.20 -1.54 -7.48
CA PHE A 195 -19.63 -1.74 -7.70
C PHE A 195 -20.03 -1.46 -9.16
N GLU A 196 -19.58 -0.33 -9.71
CA GLU A 196 -19.85 0.02 -11.13
C GLU A 196 -19.15 -0.94 -12.09
N ILE A 197 -17.89 -1.31 -11.78
CA ILE A 197 -17.15 -2.27 -12.62
C ILE A 197 -17.90 -3.60 -12.70
N ARG A 198 -18.31 -4.18 -11.56
CA ARG A 198 -19.05 -5.45 -11.53
C ARG A 198 -20.41 -5.38 -12.23
N LYS A 199 -21.03 -4.20 -12.26
CA LYS A 199 -22.31 -3.99 -12.95
C LYS A 199 -22.16 -3.90 -14.47
N GLU A 200 -21.08 -3.29 -14.94
CA GLU A 200 -20.88 -2.98 -16.37
C GLU A 200 -20.07 -4.06 -17.11
N TYR A 201 -19.20 -4.80 -16.41
CA TYR A 201 -18.26 -5.74 -17.01
C TYR A 201 -18.50 -7.17 -16.51
N LYS A 202 -18.64 -8.12 -17.46
CA LYS A 202 -18.98 -9.52 -17.14
C LYS A 202 -17.89 -10.26 -16.36
N GLU A 203 -16.63 -10.07 -16.76
CA GLU A 203 -15.47 -10.62 -16.07
C GLU A 203 -14.87 -9.61 -15.08
N GLY A 204 -15.65 -8.61 -14.66
CA GLY A 204 -15.31 -7.66 -13.61
C GLY A 204 -14.09 -6.81 -13.94
N LEU A 205 -13.12 -6.79 -13.03
CA LEU A 205 -11.93 -5.92 -13.12
C LEU A 205 -11.06 -6.24 -14.34
N LYS A 206 -11.02 -7.49 -14.78
CA LYS A 206 -10.22 -7.89 -15.95
C LYS A 206 -10.75 -7.25 -17.22
N ASP A 207 -12.05 -7.37 -17.50
CA ASP A 207 -12.65 -6.75 -18.70
C ASP A 207 -12.48 -5.23 -18.68
N TYR A 208 -12.69 -4.61 -17.52
CA TYR A 208 -12.46 -3.17 -17.36
C TYR A 208 -11.00 -2.78 -17.68
N TYR A 209 -10.02 -3.52 -17.17
CA TYR A 209 -8.62 -3.30 -17.43
C TYR A 209 -8.27 -3.43 -18.91
N ASP A 210 -8.74 -4.50 -19.56
CA ASP A 210 -8.48 -4.76 -20.97
C ASP A 210 -9.08 -3.67 -21.88
N GLU A 211 -10.29 -3.18 -21.56
CA GLU A 211 -10.90 -2.03 -22.26
C GLU A 211 -10.09 -0.75 -22.10
N GLN A 212 -9.65 -0.42 -20.87
CA GLN A 212 -8.84 0.80 -20.66
C GLN A 212 -7.53 0.71 -21.44
N LYS A 213 -6.85 -0.43 -21.42
CA LYS A 213 -5.62 -0.66 -22.16
C LYS A 213 -5.78 -0.51 -23.68
N GLN A 214 -6.93 -0.95 -24.24
CA GLN A 214 -7.21 -0.77 -25.67
C GLN A 214 -7.44 0.70 -26.06
N LYS A 215 -7.99 1.52 -25.16
CA LYS A 215 -8.25 2.95 -25.40
C LYS A 215 -6.98 3.80 -25.40
N CYS A 216 -5.89 3.27 -24.86
CA CYS A 216 -4.62 3.96 -24.71
C CYS A 216 -3.60 3.59 -25.81
N ASN A 217 -3.86 2.54 -26.59
CA ASN A 217 -3.09 2.17 -27.80
C ASN A 217 -3.71 2.80 -29.05
#